data_1d5627c025dcd6bfd8c54d3e0867ac53
#
_entry.id   1d5627c025dcd6bfd8c54d3e0867ac53
#
_cell.length_a   1.000
_cell.length_b   1.000
_cell.length_c   1.000
_cell.angle_alpha   90.00
_cell.angle_beta   90.00
_cell.angle_gamma   90.00
#
_symmetry.space_group_name_H-M   'P 1'
#
loop_
_entity.id
_entity.type
_entity.pdbx_description
1 polymer ?
#
loop_
_entity_poly.entity_id
_entity_poly.type
_entity_poly.pdbx_seq_one_letter_code
_entity_poly.pdbx_strand_id
1 'polypeptide(L)'
;MKKPFTYNIYFLFCLLLLTGARQLMAQNETDGIMMGKNLYCVGVMTARSGWDQYWEGGLLRRNENLGTVSTKMTGAMGSLGINKKLNILFSMPYIRTSASAGQLSGFRGMQDLTVFAKYLAYRKKSGKNTFSVFAIGGLSTPVQNYVKDYLPLSIGLGSRNMILRGMLDYERNHLFTTISSSLITRSNIELDRKAYYTTQMVYSDRVDMPNVIYNNIRAGFRNKEIVAEFVADNWVTQGGFDITRNNMPFPSNRMNMTRVGINGKYEPVKWKGISLTAAFFQTVNGRNMGRASHAQFGFFYILNVSGKTGGKKN
;
A
#
# COMPACT_ATOMS: atom_id res chain seq x y z
N MET A 1 -19.37 43.27 -15.92
CA MET A 1 -18.09 43.01 -15.24
C MET A 1 -18.30 41.94 -14.16
N LYS A 2 -17.87 40.71 -14.42
CA LYS A 2 -17.96 39.60 -13.45
C LYS A 2 -16.66 39.59 -12.63
N LYS A 3 -16.73 39.75 -11.30
CA LYS A 3 -15.58 39.65 -10.39
C LYS A 3 -15.14 38.17 -10.26
N PRO A 4 -13.87 37.88 -10.20
CA PRO A 4 -13.35 36.52 -10.26
C PRO A 4 -13.56 35.75 -8.97
N PHE A 5 -13.85 34.45 -9.14
CA PHE A 5 -14.15 33.41 -8.16
C PHE A 5 -12.96 33.00 -7.26
N THR A 6 -11.86 33.75 -7.31
CA THR A 6 -10.58 33.38 -6.66
C THR A 6 -10.50 33.63 -5.17
N TYR A 7 -11.34 34.49 -4.59
CA TYR A 7 -11.30 34.81 -3.15
C TYR A 7 -11.86 33.72 -2.25
N ASN A 8 -12.74 32.86 -2.75
CA ASN A 8 -13.35 31.81 -1.95
C ASN A 8 -12.41 30.62 -1.64
N ILE A 9 -11.42 30.36 -2.49
CA ILE A 9 -10.48 29.23 -2.28
C ILE A 9 -9.49 29.53 -1.17
N TYR A 10 -9.00 30.78 -1.09
CA TYR A 10 -8.09 31.18 0.00
C TYR A 10 -8.81 31.27 1.36
N PHE A 11 -10.08 31.68 1.36
CA PHE A 11 -10.88 31.72 2.57
C PHE A 11 -11.19 30.32 3.11
N LEU A 12 -11.46 29.35 2.22
CA LEU A 12 -11.65 27.94 2.59
C LEU A 12 -10.34 27.32 3.11
N PHE A 13 -9.19 27.71 2.56
CA PHE A 13 -7.88 27.24 3.00
C PHE A 13 -7.46 27.83 4.35
N CYS A 14 -7.80 29.07 4.65
CA CYS A 14 -7.56 29.72 5.95
C CYS A 14 -8.49 29.22 7.07
N LEU A 15 -9.72 28.80 6.76
CA LEU A 15 -10.65 28.27 7.76
C LEU A 15 -10.25 26.88 8.30
N LEU A 16 -9.43 26.15 7.56
CA LEU A 16 -8.91 24.82 7.91
C LEU A 16 -7.80 24.83 8.97
N LEU A 17 -7.25 26.00 9.32
CA LEU A 17 -6.07 26.13 10.20
C LEU A 17 -6.39 26.29 11.71
N LEU A 18 -7.65 26.21 12.14
CA LEU A 18 -8.06 26.62 13.51
C LEU A 18 -8.53 25.48 14.44
N THR A 19 -8.09 24.23 14.27
CA THR A 19 -8.48 23.17 15.19
C THR A 19 -7.35 22.73 16.12
N GLY A 20 -7.69 22.66 17.41
CA GLY A 20 -6.78 22.40 18.53
C GLY A 20 -6.06 21.05 18.47
N ALA A 21 -4.83 21.05 18.94
CA ALA A 21 -3.90 19.94 18.92
C ALA A 21 -4.39 18.71 19.70
N ARG A 22 -4.86 17.68 19.02
CA ARG A 22 -4.84 16.29 19.48
C ARG A 22 -3.81 15.54 18.66
N GLN A 23 -3.23 14.48 19.22
CA GLN A 23 -2.28 13.62 18.51
C GLN A 23 -2.91 13.14 17.21
N LEU A 24 -2.44 13.68 16.11
CA LEU A 24 -2.87 13.36 14.77
C LEU A 24 -1.75 12.50 14.18
N MET A 25 -2.00 11.24 13.84
CA MET A 25 -0.99 10.40 13.18
C MET A 25 -1.61 9.77 11.95
N ALA A 26 -1.04 10.06 10.78
CA ALA A 26 -1.36 9.35 9.56
C ALA A 26 -1.06 7.86 9.75
N GLN A 27 -1.97 7.00 9.29
CA GLN A 27 -1.89 5.54 9.47
C GLN A 27 -1.99 4.79 8.15
N ASN A 28 -1.50 3.56 8.16
CA ASN A 28 -1.72 2.59 7.09
C ASN A 28 -2.30 1.28 7.66
N GLU A 29 -2.54 0.31 6.80
CA GLU A 29 -3.14 -0.98 7.19
C GLU A 29 -2.16 -1.93 7.89
N THR A 30 -0.86 -1.62 7.90
CA THR A 30 0.19 -2.47 8.50
C THR A 30 0.82 -1.88 9.76
N ASP A 31 0.50 -0.65 10.14
CA ASP A 31 1.01 -0.04 11.39
C ASP A 31 0.05 -0.25 12.58
N GLY A 32 0.57 -0.16 13.82
CA GLY A 32 -0.20 -0.26 15.07
C GLY A 32 -0.92 1.03 15.47
N ILE A 33 -1.08 2.00 14.55
CA ILE A 33 -1.64 3.32 14.83
C ILE A 33 -3.14 3.33 14.56
N MET A 34 -3.90 4.05 15.40
CA MET A 34 -5.33 4.32 15.22
C MET A 34 -5.58 5.82 15.20
N MET A 35 -6.34 6.27 14.21
CA MET A 35 -6.88 7.63 14.19
C MET A 35 -8.01 7.80 15.21
N GLY A 36 -8.07 8.96 15.80
CA GLY A 36 -9.18 9.33 16.68
C GLY A 36 -10.49 9.53 15.91
N LYS A 37 -11.61 9.47 16.65
CA LYS A 37 -12.95 9.73 16.09
C LYS A 37 -13.00 11.11 15.41
N ASN A 38 -13.65 11.18 14.24
CA ASN A 38 -13.83 12.38 13.41
C ASN A 38 -12.51 13.00 12.90
N LEU A 39 -11.41 12.26 12.93
CA LEU A 39 -10.19 12.63 12.24
C LEU A 39 -10.17 12.01 10.84
N TYR A 40 -9.78 12.80 9.86
CA TYR A 40 -9.67 12.42 8.46
C TYR A 40 -8.25 12.73 7.99
N CYS A 41 -7.58 11.76 7.44
CA CYS A 41 -6.27 11.94 6.83
C CYS A 41 -6.41 11.69 5.33
N VAL A 42 -5.99 12.65 4.53
CA VAL A 42 -5.96 12.50 3.07
C VAL A 42 -4.62 13.00 2.57
N GLY A 43 -4.12 12.39 1.52
CA GLY A 43 -2.85 12.80 0.95
C GLY A 43 -2.50 12.09 -0.34
N VAL A 44 -1.31 12.41 -0.80
CA VAL A 44 -0.74 11.84 -2.02
C VAL A 44 0.56 11.14 -1.65
N MET A 45 0.75 9.96 -2.19
CA MET A 45 2.00 9.21 -2.11
C MET A 45 2.56 9.02 -3.51
N THR A 46 3.86 9.23 -3.66
CA THR A 46 4.61 8.88 -4.87
C THR A 46 5.64 7.82 -4.54
N ALA A 47 5.85 6.90 -5.46
CA ALA A 47 6.87 5.86 -5.32
C ALA A 47 7.55 5.56 -6.65
N ARG A 48 8.78 5.09 -6.56
CA ARG A 48 9.54 4.60 -7.69
C ARG A 48 10.18 3.27 -7.32
N SER A 49 10.03 2.30 -8.19
CA SER A 49 10.68 0.98 -8.09
C SER A 49 11.44 0.70 -9.37
N GLY A 50 12.57 -0.03 -9.27
CA GLY A 50 13.35 -0.44 -10.42
C GLY A 50 14.13 -1.71 -10.14
N TRP A 51 14.32 -2.54 -11.17
CA TRP A 51 15.13 -3.75 -11.11
C TRP A 51 15.69 -4.08 -12.50
N ASP A 52 16.89 -4.66 -12.51
CA ASP A 52 17.61 -5.19 -13.68
C ASP A 52 18.02 -6.64 -13.50
N GLN A 53 17.71 -7.21 -12.34
CA GLN A 53 17.88 -8.63 -12.01
C GLN A 53 16.53 -9.20 -11.54
N TYR A 54 16.28 -10.46 -11.83
CA TYR A 54 15.07 -11.16 -11.43
C TYR A 54 15.35 -12.64 -11.11
N TRP A 55 14.49 -13.24 -10.32
CA TRP A 55 14.52 -14.68 -10.08
C TRP A 55 13.66 -15.40 -11.13
N GLU A 56 14.27 -16.30 -11.88
CA GLU A 56 13.61 -17.31 -12.70
C GLU A 56 13.51 -18.58 -11.85
N GLY A 57 12.30 -18.91 -11.35
CA GLY A 57 12.24 -19.83 -10.24
C GLY A 57 13.05 -19.30 -9.05
N GLY A 58 14.01 -20.06 -8.57
CA GLY A 58 14.95 -19.65 -7.52
C GLY A 58 16.30 -19.09 -8.02
N LEU A 59 16.54 -19.07 -9.33
CA LEU A 59 17.82 -18.67 -9.91
C LEU A 59 17.82 -17.19 -10.25
N LEU A 60 18.73 -16.42 -9.66
CA LEU A 60 18.89 -15.00 -9.95
C LEU A 60 19.57 -14.80 -11.31
N ARG A 61 18.92 -14.01 -12.19
CA ARG A 61 19.39 -13.69 -13.54
C ARG A 61 19.44 -12.19 -13.77
N ARG A 62 20.25 -11.76 -14.73
CA ARG A 62 20.19 -10.42 -15.31
C ARG A 62 19.06 -10.33 -16.33
N ASN A 63 18.41 -9.19 -16.39
CA ASN A 63 17.35 -8.91 -17.37
C ASN A 63 17.95 -8.24 -18.62
N GLU A 64 18.58 -9.07 -19.46
CA GLU A 64 19.27 -8.57 -20.68
C GLU A 64 18.28 -8.12 -21.75
N ASN A 65 17.07 -8.70 -21.79
CA ASN A 65 16.07 -8.43 -22.84
C ASN A 65 15.36 -7.08 -22.66
N LEU A 66 15.07 -6.67 -21.42
CA LEU A 66 14.33 -5.45 -21.10
C LEU A 66 15.20 -4.41 -20.38
N GLY A 67 16.43 -4.77 -20.02
CA GLY A 67 17.30 -3.93 -19.20
C GLY A 67 16.65 -3.65 -17.82
N THR A 68 16.61 -2.39 -17.43
CA THR A 68 15.96 -1.98 -16.17
C THR A 68 14.45 -1.81 -16.36
N VAL A 69 13.66 -2.61 -15.67
CA VAL A 69 12.21 -2.41 -15.56
C VAL A 69 11.93 -1.45 -14.41
N SER A 70 11.23 -0.38 -14.72
CA SER A 70 10.88 0.68 -13.77
C SER A 70 9.38 0.83 -13.61
N THR A 71 8.94 1.05 -12.38
CA THR A 71 7.55 1.39 -12.04
C THR A 71 7.53 2.70 -11.28
N LYS A 72 6.72 3.66 -11.76
CA LYS A 72 6.40 4.90 -11.04
C LYS A 72 4.96 4.83 -10.59
N MET A 73 4.70 5.19 -9.35
CA MET A 73 3.37 5.24 -8.76
C MET A 73 3.11 6.63 -8.20
N THR A 74 1.91 7.14 -8.38
CA THR A 74 1.38 8.29 -7.65
C THR A 74 -0.04 7.98 -7.29
N GLY A 75 -0.41 8.05 -6.03
CA GLY A 75 -1.73 7.62 -5.58
C GLY A 75 -2.33 8.53 -4.53
N ALA A 76 -3.66 8.69 -4.60
CA ALA A 76 -4.44 9.25 -3.51
C ALA A 76 -4.64 8.19 -2.43
N MET A 77 -4.42 8.56 -1.20
CA MET A 77 -4.59 7.71 -0.03
C MET A 77 -5.26 8.48 1.09
N GLY A 78 -5.93 7.76 1.97
CA GLY A 78 -6.49 8.38 3.14
C GLY A 78 -7.01 7.39 4.17
N SER A 79 -7.38 7.95 5.32
CA SER A 79 -8.00 7.21 6.41
C SER A 79 -9.02 8.07 7.15
N LEU A 80 -10.07 7.40 7.64
CA LEU A 80 -11.20 8.01 8.34
C LEU A 80 -11.35 7.36 9.70
N GLY A 81 -11.25 8.14 10.77
CA GLY A 81 -11.54 7.70 12.13
C GLY A 81 -13.03 7.71 12.43
N ILE A 82 -13.72 6.58 12.26
CA ILE A 82 -15.15 6.44 12.51
C ILE A 82 -15.44 6.54 14.00
N ASN A 83 -14.70 5.79 14.79
CA ASN A 83 -14.76 5.82 16.24
C ASN A 83 -13.39 5.44 16.86
N LYS A 84 -13.32 5.25 18.18
CA LYS A 84 -12.06 4.91 18.88
C LYS A 84 -11.49 3.54 18.52
N LYS A 85 -12.29 2.66 17.88
CA LYS A 85 -11.92 1.28 17.57
C LYS A 85 -11.96 0.96 16.07
N LEU A 86 -12.60 1.78 15.24
CA LEU A 86 -12.81 1.49 13.82
C LEU A 86 -12.34 2.65 12.95
N ASN A 87 -11.47 2.33 12.02
CA ASN A 87 -11.00 3.24 10.98
C ASN A 87 -11.20 2.62 9.61
N ILE A 88 -11.52 3.46 8.62
CA ILE A 88 -11.58 3.07 7.21
C ILE A 88 -10.38 3.69 6.51
N LEU A 89 -9.67 2.90 5.72
CA LEU A 89 -8.54 3.37 4.91
C LEU A 89 -8.84 3.11 3.44
N PHE A 90 -8.32 3.95 2.57
CA PHE A 90 -8.43 3.75 1.13
C PHE A 90 -7.15 4.16 0.41
N SER A 91 -6.92 3.55 -0.75
CA SER A 91 -5.85 3.92 -1.66
C SER A 91 -6.25 3.67 -3.11
N MET A 92 -5.83 4.56 -4.01
CA MET A 92 -6.09 4.49 -5.43
C MET A 92 -4.83 4.99 -6.18
N PRO A 93 -3.94 4.10 -6.62
CA PRO A 93 -2.71 4.47 -7.29
C PRO A 93 -2.90 4.61 -8.80
N TYR A 94 -2.17 5.57 -9.39
CA TYR A 94 -1.88 5.66 -10.81
C TYR A 94 -0.48 5.11 -11.04
N ILE A 95 -0.35 4.12 -11.91
CA ILE A 95 0.89 3.41 -12.20
C ILE A 95 1.38 3.75 -13.61
N ARG A 96 2.69 3.87 -13.75
CA ARG A 96 3.39 3.92 -15.05
C ARG A 96 4.57 2.97 -14.99
N THR A 97 4.65 2.06 -15.95
CA THR A 97 5.76 1.12 -16.14
C THR A 97 6.61 1.51 -17.34
N SER A 98 7.85 1.09 -17.36
CA SER A 98 8.77 1.27 -18.50
C SER A 98 9.92 0.26 -18.41
N ALA A 99 10.48 -0.09 -19.57
CA ALA A 99 11.73 -0.82 -19.72
C ALA A 99 12.78 0.08 -20.34
N SER A 100 14.06 -0.10 -20.02
CA SER A 100 15.17 0.70 -20.56
C SER A 100 15.74 0.15 -21.86
N ALA A 101 15.40 -1.09 -22.21
CA ALA A 101 15.84 -1.79 -23.43
C ALA A 101 14.69 -2.66 -23.97
N GLY A 102 14.93 -3.26 -25.14
CA GLY A 102 13.93 -4.09 -25.83
C GLY A 102 12.89 -3.27 -26.58
N GLN A 103 11.88 -3.96 -27.12
CA GLN A 103 10.83 -3.37 -27.95
C GLN A 103 9.50 -3.21 -27.21
N LEU A 104 9.41 -3.68 -25.96
CA LEU A 104 8.17 -3.66 -25.20
C LEU A 104 7.93 -2.29 -24.57
N SER A 105 6.81 -1.66 -24.93
CA SER A 105 6.36 -0.41 -24.35
C SER A 105 5.68 -0.63 -23.01
N GLY A 106 5.94 0.25 -22.04
CA GLY A 106 5.27 0.22 -20.75
C GLY A 106 3.84 0.76 -20.82
N PHE A 107 3.05 0.46 -19.80
CA PHE A 107 1.68 0.90 -19.64
C PHE A 107 1.55 2.00 -18.59
N ARG A 108 0.41 2.68 -18.61
CA ARG A 108 0.04 3.67 -17.59
C ARG A 108 -1.48 3.65 -17.37
N GLY A 109 -1.88 3.89 -16.14
CA GLY A 109 -3.31 3.97 -15.81
C GLY A 109 -3.57 3.88 -14.32
N MET A 110 -4.83 3.99 -13.96
CA MET A 110 -5.31 3.74 -12.62
C MET A 110 -5.26 2.23 -12.36
N GLN A 111 -4.75 1.84 -11.19
CA GLN A 111 -4.71 0.45 -10.78
C GLN A 111 -5.96 0.10 -9.97
N ASP A 112 -5.80 -0.58 -8.86
CA ASP A 112 -6.92 -1.06 -8.05
C ASP A 112 -7.27 -0.04 -6.97
N LEU A 113 -8.57 0.23 -6.80
CA LEU A 113 -9.08 0.86 -5.59
C LEU A 113 -9.06 -0.19 -4.46
N THR A 114 -8.38 0.14 -3.38
CA THR A 114 -8.36 -0.70 -2.18
C THR A 114 -8.97 0.04 -1.01
N VAL A 115 -9.85 -0.64 -0.27
CA VAL A 115 -10.47 -0.13 0.95
C VAL A 115 -10.28 -1.13 2.08
N PHE A 116 -9.88 -0.65 3.26
CA PHE A 116 -9.73 -1.46 4.47
C PHE A 116 -10.60 -0.93 5.60
N ALA A 117 -11.16 -1.85 6.37
CA ALA A 117 -11.71 -1.61 7.71
C ALA A 117 -10.70 -2.13 8.75
N LYS A 118 -10.11 -1.23 9.53
CA LYS A 118 -9.14 -1.55 10.59
C LYS A 118 -9.80 -1.43 11.94
N TYR A 119 -9.97 -2.56 12.63
CA TYR A 119 -10.65 -2.66 13.91
C TYR A 119 -9.66 -2.97 15.02
N LEU A 120 -9.64 -2.14 16.07
CA LEU A 120 -8.91 -2.38 17.30
C LEU A 120 -9.73 -3.32 18.20
N ALA A 121 -9.43 -4.62 18.13
CA ALA A 121 -10.16 -5.65 18.87
C ALA A 121 -9.86 -5.58 20.36
N TYR A 122 -8.59 -5.39 20.73
CA TYR A 122 -8.16 -5.35 22.12
C TYR A 122 -7.03 -4.34 22.33
N ARG A 123 -7.02 -3.64 23.46
CA ARG A 123 -5.88 -2.83 23.91
C ARG A 123 -5.81 -2.86 25.43
N LYS A 124 -4.61 -3.19 25.95
CA LYS A 124 -4.29 -3.13 27.37
C LYS A 124 -3.07 -2.22 27.55
N LYS A 125 -3.22 -1.23 28.44
CA LYS A 125 -2.12 -0.37 28.88
C LYS A 125 -1.78 -0.71 30.34
N SER A 126 -0.51 -0.98 30.64
CA SER A 126 0.00 -1.28 31.98
C SER A 126 1.31 -0.52 32.18
N GLY A 127 1.26 0.58 32.94
CA GLY A 127 2.37 1.49 33.11
C GLY A 127 2.86 2.05 31.77
N LYS A 128 4.10 1.71 31.42
CA LYS A 128 4.77 2.14 30.18
C LYS A 128 4.53 1.20 28.99
N ASN A 129 3.84 0.07 29.22
CA ASN A 129 3.60 -0.96 28.20
C ASN A 129 2.20 -0.79 27.61
N THR A 130 2.06 -0.92 26.30
CA THR A 130 0.78 -0.98 25.59
C THR A 130 0.81 -2.19 24.66
N PHE A 131 -0.17 -3.06 24.79
CA PHE A 131 -0.40 -4.19 23.90
C PHE A 131 -1.71 -4.00 23.19
N SER A 132 -1.72 -4.17 21.87
CA SER A 132 -2.91 -4.01 21.04
C SER A 132 -3.05 -5.15 20.04
N VAL A 133 -4.30 -5.56 19.80
CA VAL A 133 -4.67 -6.56 18.80
C VAL A 133 -5.63 -5.93 17.82
N PHE A 134 -5.37 -6.12 16.52
CA PHE A 134 -6.19 -5.58 15.44
C PHE A 134 -6.68 -6.71 14.53
N ALA A 135 -7.90 -6.55 14.06
CA ALA A 135 -8.47 -7.28 12.94
C ALA A 135 -8.70 -6.31 11.78
N ILE A 136 -8.21 -6.64 10.60
CA ILE A 136 -8.33 -5.79 9.42
C ILE A 136 -8.95 -6.59 8.28
N GLY A 137 -10.03 -6.08 7.70
CA GLY A 137 -10.63 -6.59 6.48
C GLY A 137 -10.43 -5.61 5.34
N GLY A 138 -10.15 -6.08 4.13
CA GLY A 138 -9.95 -5.24 2.97
C GLY A 138 -10.53 -5.83 1.69
N LEU A 139 -10.89 -4.95 0.77
CA LEU A 139 -11.32 -5.28 -0.58
C LEU A 139 -10.51 -4.46 -1.57
N SER A 140 -10.10 -5.07 -2.67
CA SER A 140 -9.39 -4.42 -3.77
C SER A 140 -10.04 -4.80 -5.09
N THR A 141 -10.23 -3.83 -5.98
CA THR A 141 -10.83 -4.05 -7.30
C THR A 141 -10.21 -3.14 -8.35
N PRO A 142 -9.91 -3.63 -9.56
CA PRO A 142 -9.51 -2.79 -10.68
C PRO A 142 -10.56 -1.71 -10.97
N VAL A 143 -10.13 -0.45 -11.14
CA VAL A 143 -11.03 0.66 -11.47
C VAL A 143 -11.10 0.95 -12.96
N GLN A 144 -10.19 0.37 -13.75
CA GLN A 144 -10.21 0.41 -15.20
C GLN A 144 -9.78 -0.93 -15.78
N ASN A 145 -10.11 -1.16 -17.05
CA ASN A 145 -9.58 -2.32 -17.77
C ASN A 145 -8.16 -2.03 -18.25
N TYR A 146 -7.24 -2.98 -18.04
CA TYR A 146 -5.85 -2.93 -18.49
C TYR A 146 -5.37 -4.32 -18.88
N VAL A 147 -4.31 -4.40 -19.68
CA VAL A 147 -3.71 -5.68 -20.10
C VAL A 147 -3.03 -6.34 -18.90
N LYS A 148 -3.54 -7.51 -18.50
CA LYS A 148 -3.17 -8.18 -17.23
C LYS A 148 -1.96 -9.07 -17.39
N ASP A 149 -1.80 -9.69 -18.57
CA ASP A 149 -0.77 -10.69 -18.86
C ASP A 149 0.46 -10.15 -19.59
N TYR A 150 0.62 -8.82 -19.64
CA TYR A 150 1.80 -8.17 -20.22
C TYR A 150 2.87 -7.91 -19.15
N LEU A 151 3.13 -8.91 -18.33
CA LEU A 151 4.16 -8.81 -17.30
C LEU A 151 5.57 -8.86 -17.93
N PRO A 152 6.53 -8.11 -17.39
CA PRO A 152 6.46 -7.34 -16.14
C PRO A 152 6.01 -5.88 -16.30
N LEU A 153 5.48 -5.50 -17.46
CA LEU A 153 5.11 -4.12 -17.77
C LEU A 153 3.63 -3.81 -17.56
N SER A 154 2.78 -4.81 -17.25
CA SER A 154 1.41 -4.56 -16.81
C SER A 154 1.35 -3.70 -15.55
N ILE A 155 0.31 -2.87 -15.42
CA ILE A 155 0.11 -2.00 -14.25
C ILE A 155 -0.55 -2.73 -13.07
N GLY A 156 -1.03 -3.97 -13.27
CA GLY A 156 -1.64 -4.79 -12.22
C GLY A 156 -2.00 -6.17 -12.73
N LEU A 157 -2.49 -7.03 -11.84
CA LEU A 157 -2.89 -8.42 -12.17
C LEU A 157 -4.37 -8.54 -12.55
N GLY A 158 -5.20 -7.53 -12.31
CA GLY A 158 -6.61 -7.50 -12.70
C GLY A 158 -7.54 -8.34 -11.85
N SER A 159 -7.07 -8.98 -10.79
CA SER A 159 -7.91 -9.75 -9.86
C SER A 159 -8.60 -8.84 -8.83
N ARG A 160 -9.82 -9.19 -8.46
CA ARG A 160 -10.47 -8.65 -7.26
C ARG A 160 -9.96 -9.42 -6.06
N ASN A 161 -9.61 -8.71 -4.99
CA ASN A 161 -9.01 -9.35 -3.83
C ASN A 161 -9.84 -9.08 -2.58
N MET A 162 -10.00 -10.12 -1.74
CA MET A 162 -10.42 -9.98 -0.35
C MET A 162 -9.22 -10.22 0.54
N ILE A 163 -9.04 -9.36 1.54
CA ILE A 163 -7.87 -9.33 2.42
C ILE A 163 -8.35 -9.46 3.85
N LEU A 164 -7.85 -10.47 4.56
CA LEU A 164 -8.07 -10.63 5.99
C LEU A 164 -6.71 -10.59 6.70
N ARG A 165 -6.54 -9.70 7.66
CA ARG A 165 -5.28 -9.53 8.41
C ARG A 165 -5.51 -9.53 9.91
N GLY A 166 -4.71 -10.33 10.63
CA GLY A 166 -4.48 -10.21 12.06
C GLY A 166 -3.20 -9.44 12.34
N MET A 167 -3.21 -8.58 13.37
CA MET A 167 -2.04 -7.79 13.74
C MET A 167 -1.91 -7.64 15.26
N LEU A 168 -0.70 -7.77 15.75
CA LEU A 168 -0.29 -7.56 17.14
C LEU A 168 0.68 -6.37 17.18
N ASP A 169 0.47 -5.44 18.10
CA ASP A 169 1.35 -4.29 18.32
C ASP A 169 1.71 -4.19 19.80
N TYR A 170 2.98 -4.17 20.09
CA TYR A 170 3.53 -3.98 21.42
C TYR A 170 4.40 -2.74 21.46
N GLU A 171 4.12 -1.85 22.40
CA GLU A 171 4.88 -0.62 22.61
C GLU A 171 5.30 -0.51 24.06
N ARG A 172 6.57 -0.20 24.29
CA ARG A 172 7.14 0.10 25.62
C ARG A 172 7.87 1.43 25.56
N ASN A 173 7.38 2.43 26.30
CA ASN A 173 7.81 3.84 26.18
C ASN A 173 7.56 4.33 24.73
N HIS A 174 8.61 4.37 23.92
CA HIS A 174 8.59 4.81 22.53
C HIS A 174 9.08 3.71 21.56
N LEU A 175 9.58 2.59 22.08
CA LEU A 175 9.98 1.45 21.28
C LEU A 175 8.77 0.57 21.01
N PHE A 176 8.60 0.12 19.77
CA PHE A 176 7.50 -0.73 19.40
C PHE A 176 7.92 -1.88 18.48
N THR A 177 7.10 -2.90 18.48
CA THR A 177 7.14 -3.99 17.50
C THR A 177 5.72 -4.31 17.07
N THR A 178 5.50 -4.37 15.77
CA THR A 178 4.22 -4.75 15.15
C THR A 178 4.45 -5.97 14.26
N ILE A 179 3.63 -7.00 14.44
CA ILE A 179 3.66 -8.23 13.63
C ILE A 179 2.27 -8.43 13.05
N SER A 180 2.18 -8.70 11.75
CA SER A 180 0.91 -9.00 11.11
C SER A 180 1.04 -10.06 10.03
N SER A 181 -0.04 -10.81 9.84
CA SER A 181 -0.19 -11.78 8.75
C SER A 181 -1.55 -11.58 8.07
N SER A 182 -1.56 -11.71 6.75
CA SER A 182 -2.75 -11.55 5.94
C SER A 182 -2.94 -12.74 5.01
N LEU A 183 -4.18 -13.19 4.88
CA LEU A 183 -4.63 -14.02 3.78
C LEU A 183 -5.27 -13.11 2.72
N ILE A 184 -4.80 -13.21 1.49
CA ILE A 184 -5.33 -12.50 0.32
C ILE A 184 -5.91 -13.53 -0.63
N THR A 185 -7.23 -13.56 -0.73
CA THR A 185 -7.91 -14.40 -1.72
C THR A 185 -8.13 -13.59 -2.99
N ARG A 186 -7.88 -14.21 -4.13
CA ARG A 186 -7.90 -13.58 -5.44
C ARG A 186 -9.01 -14.16 -6.30
N SER A 187 -9.78 -13.32 -6.98
CA SER A 187 -10.66 -13.80 -8.04
C SER A 187 -9.85 -14.24 -9.25
N ASN A 188 -10.39 -15.15 -10.03
CA ASN A 188 -9.87 -15.45 -11.36
C ASN A 188 -9.93 -14.21 -12.24
N ILE A 189 -9.09 -14.17 -13.28
CA ILE A 189 -9.05 -13.10 -14.27
C ILE A 189 -9.39 -13.68 -15.66
N GLU A 190 -9.89 -12.82 -16.53
CA GLU A 190 -10.14 -13.15 -17.93
C GLU A 190 -9.12 -12.42 -18.80
N LEU A 191 -8.57 -13.13 -19.78
CA LEU A 191 -7.67 -12.62 -20.80
C LEU A 191 -8.45 -12.32 -22.08
N ASP A 192 -7.88 -11.55 -22.98
CA ASP A 192 -8.42 -11.25 -24.30
C ASP A 192 -8.06 -12.31 -25.37
N ARG A 193 -7.56 -13.47 -24.93
CA ARG A 193 -7.21 -14.63 -25.76
C ARG A 193 -7.79 -15.91 -25.19
N LYS A 194 -8.12 -16.87 -26.06
CA LYS A 194 -8.82 -18.13 -25.71
C LYS A 194 -7.89 -19.28 -25.34
N ALA A 195 -6.57 -19.04 -25.29
CA ALA A 195 -5.61 -20.04 -24.89
C ALA A 195 -4.36 -19.40 -24.31
N TYR A 196 -3.73 -20.07 -23.36
CA TYR A 196 -2.45 -19.68 -22.76
C TYR A 196 -1.65 -20.92 -22.37
N TYR A 197 -0.34 -20.72 -22.17
CA TYR A 197 0.57 -21.77 -21.75
C TYR A 197 0.99 -21.55 -20.29
N THR A 198 0.97 -22.63 -19.54
CA THR A 198 1.53 -22.70 -18.18
C THR A 198 2.69 -23.69 -18.14
N THR A 199 2.50 -24.90 -17.64
CA THR A 199 3.32 -26.09 -17.83
C THR A 199 2.78 -26.95 -18.98
N GLN A 200 1.59 -26.63 -19.46
CA GLN A 200 0.90 -27.21 -20.59
C GLN A 200 -0.01 -26.17 -21.25
N MET A 201 -0.48 -26.44 -22.45
CA MET A 201 -1.46 -25.60 -23.14
C MET A 201 -2.81 -25.67 -22.40
N VAL A 202 -3.40 -24.54 -22.12
CA VAL A 202 -4.73 -24.37 -21.50
C VAL A 202 -5.62 -23.65 -22.50
N TYR A 203 -6.71 -24.29 -22.94
CA TYR A 203 -7.70 -23.74 -23.88
C TYR A 203 -8.81 -23.02 -23.08
N SER A 204 -8.51 -21.84 -22.57
CA SER A 204 -9.42 -21.01 -21.80
C SER A 204 -8.93 -19.57 -21.84
N ASP A 205 -9.83 -18.60 -21.68
CA ASP A 205 -9.54 -17.20 -21.40
C ASP A 205 -9.47 -16.92 -19.90
N ARG A 206 -9.93 -17.86 -19.07
CA ARG A 206 -9.98 -17.72 -17.62
C ARG A 206 -8.73 -18.28 -16.97
N VAL A 207 -8.06 -17.46 -16.14
CA VAL A 207 -6.86 -17.81 -15.39
C VAL A 207 -7.17 -17.90 -13.92
N ASP A 208 -6.87 -19.03 -13.32
CA ASP A 208 -6.99 -19.24 -11.87
C ASP A 208 -5.83 -18.54 -11.15
N MET A 209 -6.16 -17.57 -10.29
CA MET A 209 -5.19 -16.77 -9.56
C MET A 209 -4.88 -17.41 -8.21
N PRO A 210 -3.61 -17.76 -7.92
CA PRO A 210 -3.26 -18.34 -6.63
C PRO A 210 -3.39 -17.30 -5.51
N ASN A 211 -3.90 -17.72 -4.36
CA ASN A 211 -4.00 -16.91 -3.15
C ASN A 211 -2.62 -16.57 -2.59
N VAL A 212 -2.55 -15.62 -1.65
CA VAL A 212 -1.30 -15.14 -1.08
C VAL A 212 -1.38 -15.06 0.44
N ILE A 213 -0.28 -15.43 1.10
CA ILE A 213 -0.02 -15.08 2.49
C ILE A 213 0.99 -13.93 2.48
N TYR A 214 0.65 -12.84 3.17
CA TYR A 214 1.52 -11.68 3.32
C TYR A 214 1.81 -11.41 4.78
N ASN A 215 3.07 -11.57 5.18
CA ASN A 215 3.58 -11.33 6.52
C ASN A 215 4.35 -10.01 6.56
N ASN A 216 4.19 -9.26 7.65
CA ASN A 216 4.89 -8.00 7.85
C ASN A 216 5.33 -7.88 9.31
N ILE A 217 6.59 -7.50 9.52
CA ILE A 217 7.17 -7.23 10.83
C ILE A 217 7.74 -5.82 10.79
N ARG A 218 7.46 -5.05 11.82
CA ARG A 218 7.97 -3.69 12.01
C ARG A 218 8.52 -3.56 13.42
N ALA A 219 9.65 -2.89 13.57
CA ALA A 219 10.21 -2.57 14.87
C ALA A 219 10.90 -1.22 14.78
N GLY A 220 10.75 -0.37 15.81
CA GLY A 220 11.33 0.95 15.76
C GLY A 220 10.95 1.83 16.93
N PHE A 221 11.07 3.11 16.69
CA PHE A 221 10.76 4.19 17.62
C PHE A 221 9.53 4.95 17.13
N ARG A 222 8.62 5.25 18.07
CA ARG A 222 7.39 6.01 17.81
C ARG A 222 7.12 6.98 18.94
N ASN A 223 7.01 8.25 18.63
CA ASN A 223 6.54 9.29 19.54
C ASN A 223 5.43 10.11 18.86
N LYS A 224 5.14 11.30 19.39
CA LYS A 224 4.08 12.19 18.87
C LYS A 224 4.39 12.81 17.51
N GLU A 225 5.66 12.92 17.15
CA GLU A 225 6.13 13.66 15.98
C GLU A 225 6.81 12.74 14.96
N ILE A 226 7.48 11.69 15.45
CA ILE A 226 8.35 10.86 14.63
C ILE A 226 7.99 9.40 14.82
N VAL A 227 7.91 8.69 13.69
CA VAL A 227 8.04 7.23 13.64
C VAL A 227 9.25 6.91 12.77
N ALA A 228 10.15 6.10 13.29
CA ALA A 228 11.29 5.56 12.55
C ALA A 228 11.33 4.07 12.79
N GLU A 229 11.20 3.29 11.73
CA GLU A 229 11.03 1.84 11.84
C GLU A 229 11.82 1.09 10.78
N PHE A 230 12.30 -0.07 11.15
CA PHE A 230 12.72 -1.13 10.25
C PHE A 230 11.53 -1.99 9.89
N VAL A 231 11.44 -2.42 8.64
CA VAL A 231 10.33 -3.20 8.10
C VAL A 231 10.87 -4.43 7.37
N ALA A 232 10.28 -5.57 7.62
CA ALA A 232 10.48 -6.79 6.85
C ALA A 232 9.15 -7.31 6.33
N ASP A 233 9.06 -7.53 5.03
CA ASP A 233 7.89 -8.05 4.33
C ASP A 233 8.21 -9.41 3.74
N ASN A 234 7.25 -10.33 3.84
CA ASN A 234 7.30 -11.62 3.18
C ASN A 234 5.97 -11.90 2.48
N TRP A 235 6.03 -12.08 1.18
CA TRP A 235 4.91 -12.37 0.31
C TRP A 235 5.06 -13.78 -0.26
N VAL A 236 4.09 -14.67 -0.01
CA VAL A 236 4.13 -16.07 -0.41
C VAL A 236 2.87 -16.43 -1.16
N THR A 237 3.00 -16.73 -2.45
CA THR A 237 1.92 -17.21 -3.30
C THR A 237 1.61 -18.68 -3.02
N GLN A 238 0.35 -19.01 -2.78
CA GLN A 238 -0.13 -20.34 -2.44
C GLN A 238 -0.49 -21.11 -3.70
N GLY A 239 0.51 -21.50 -4.49
CA GLY A 239 0.33 -22.21 -5.76
C GLY A 239 1.01 -21.49 -6.93
N GLY A 240 0.53 -21.81 -8.15
CA GLY A 240 1.14 -21.31 -9.38
C GLY A 240 2.34 -22.13 -9.84
N PHE A 241 2.93 -21.74 -10.95
CA PHE A 241 4.06 -22.40 -11.61
C PHE A 241 5.23 -21.43 -11.77
N ASP A 242 6.41 -21.96 -12.06
CA ASP A 242 7.59 -21.12 -12.28
C ASP A 242 7.63 -20.55 -13.70
N ILE A 243 8.25 -19.39 -13.85
CA ILE A 243 8.60 -18.84 -15.15
C ILE A 243 9.56 -19.85 -15.79
N THR A 244 9.24 -20.27 -17.02
CA THR A 244 10.12 -21.10 -17.81
C THR A 244 11.11 -20.24 -18.62
N ARG A 245 12.27 -20.79 -18.92
CA ARG A 245 13.30 -20.09 -19.70
C ARG A 245 12.70 -19.60 -21.04
N ASN A 246 13.02 -18.36 -21.39
CA ASN A 246 12.54 -17.67 -22.60
C ASN A 246 11.03 -17.36 -22.63
N ASN A 247 10.30 -17.52 -21.52
CA ASN A 247 8.92 -17.08 -21.41
C ASN A 247 8.79 -15.78 -20.62
N MET A 248 7.75 -15.02 -20.94
CA MET A 248 7.31 -13.86 -20.17
C MET A 248 6.70 -14.31 -18.83
N PRO A 249 6.84 -13.53 -17.76
CA PRO A 249 6.06 -13.77 -16.55
C PRO A 249 4.56 -13.79 -16.85
N PHE A 250 3.81 -14.62 -16.12
CA PHE A 250 2.38 -14.79 -16.30
C PHE A 250 1.63 -14.51 -14.97
N PRO A 251 0.39 -14.00 -14.99
CA PRO A 251 -0.32 -13.58 -13.76
C PRO A 251 -0.44 -14.64 -12.68
N SER A 252 -0.57 -15.92 -13.05
CA SER A 252 -0.65 -17.04 -12.10
C SER A 252 0.68 -17.69 -11.76
N ASN A 253 1.82 -17.08 -12.09
CA ASN A 253 3.11 -17.59 -11.62
C ASN A 253 3.18 -17.56 -10.08
N ARG A 254 3.96 -18.49 -9.52
CA ARG A 254 4.33 -18.49 -8.10
C ARG A 254 5.30 -17.35 -7.82
N MET A 255 4.78 -16.20 -7.41
CA MET A 255 5.57 -15.00 -7.15
C MET A 255 5.78 -14.82 -5.65
N ASN A 256 6.96 -15.21 -5.15
CA ASN A 256 7.33 -15.01 -3.75
C ASN A 256 8.36 -13.89 -3.62
N MET A 257 8.30 -13.16 -2.52
CA MET A 257 9.21 -12.04 -2.25
C MET A 257 9.47 -11.91 -0.76
N THR A 258 10.74 -11.67 -0.42
CA THR A 258 11.14 -11.12 0.87
C THR A 258 11.84 -9.80 0.61
N ARG A 259 11.37 -8.73 1.25
CA ARG A 259 12.01 -7.43 1.20
C ARG A 259 12.22 -6.88 2.60
N VAL A 260 13.26 -6.07 2.74
CA VAL A 260 13.56 -5.33 3.97
C VAL A 260 13.69 -3.86 3.66
N GLY A 261 13.44 -3.01 4.64
CA GLY A 261 13.53 -1.58 4.43
C GLY A 261 13.41 -0.77 5.70
N ILE A 262 13.46 0.52 5.51
CA ILE A 262 13.26 1.53 6.53
C ILE A 262 12.06 2.40 6.15
N ASN A 263 11.29 2.81 7.13
CA ASN A 263 10.20 3.74 6.96
C ASN A 263 10.25 4.81 8.04
N GLY A 264 10.04 6.05 7.63
CA GLY A 264 9.98 7.21 8.49
C GLY A 264 8.69 7.98 8.30
N LYS A 265 8.18 8.54 9.39
CA LYS A 265 7.06 9.47 9.40
C LYS A 265 7.43 10.64 10.28
N TYR A 266 7.10 11.84 9.82
CA TYR A 266 7.34 13.08 10.55
C TYR A 266 6.09 13.96 10.55
N GLU A 267 5.64 14.36 11.73
CA GLU A 267 4.49 15.22 11.95
C GLU A 267 4.95 16.47 12.73
N PRO A 268 5.36 17.56 12.02
CA PRO A 268 5.90 18.76 12.67
C PRO A 268 4.88 19.41 13.58
N VAL A 269 5.21 19.63 14.84
CA VAL A 269 4.33 20.31 15.82
C VAL A 269 3.93 21.71 15.33
N LYS A 270 4.85 22.40 14.65
CA LYS A 270 4.61 23.74 14.10
C LYS A 270 3.61 23.75 12.95
N TRP A 271 3.53 22.67 12.16
CA TRP A 271 2.67 22.56 10.98
C TRP A 271 1.52 21.60 11.28
N LYS A 272 0.59 22.08 12.10
CA LYS A 272 -0.54 21.26 12.54
C LYS A 272 -1.27 20.58 11.38
N GLY A 273 -1.46 19.27 11.49
CA GLY A 273 -2.16 18.46 10.53
C GLY A 273 -1.33 17.95 9.35
N ILE A 274 -0.09 18.40 9.18
CA ILE A 274 0.80 17.87 8.12
C ILE A 274 1.50 16.62 8.63
N SER A 275 1.52 15.58 7.80
CA SER A 275 2.30 14.36 8.01
C SER A 275 3.09 14.04 6.74
N LEU A 276 4.39 13.88 6.89
CA LEU A 276 5.33 13.50 5.85
C LEU A 276 5.78 12.06 6.08
N THR A 277 5.84 11.26 5.01
CA THR A 277 6.35 9.89 5.09
C THR A 277 7.42 9.67 4.04
N ALA A 278 8.44 8.89 4.37
CA ALA A 278 9.45 8.45 3.43
C ALA A 278 9.84 7.00 3.76
N ALA A 279 10.02 6.18 2.73
CA ALA A 279 10.51 4.81 2.95
C ALA A 279 11.40 4.35 1.80
N PHE A 280 12.28 3.41 2.13
CA PHE A 280 13.11 2.70 1.18
C PHE A 280 13.09 1.21 1.49
N PHE A 281 12.93 0.39 0.45
CA PHE A 281 12.90 -1.06 0.54
C PHE A 281 13.80 -1.68 -0.51
N GLN A 282 14.37 -2.83 -0.17
CA GLN A 282 15.14 -3.68 -1.08
C GLN A 282 14.59 -5.11 -1.04
N THR A 283 14.29 -5.67 -2.21
CA THR A 283 14.00 -7.11 -2.33
C THR A 283 15.30 -7.88 -2.19
N VAL A 284 15.36 -8.72 -1.15
CA VAL A 284 16.58 -9.49 -0.79
C VAL A 284 16.48 -10.95 -1.21
N ASN A 285 15.27 -11.49 -1.34
CA ASN A 285 14.99 -12.83 -1.84
C ASN A 285 13.69 -12.87 -2.63
N GLY A 286 13.62 -13.71 -3.65
CA GLY A 286 12.44 -13.82 -4.49
C GLY A 286 12.33 -15.15 -5.22
N ARG A 287 11.14 -15.38 -5.81
CA ARG A 287 10.86 -16.45 -6.76
C ARG A 287 9.95 -15.86 -7.83
N ASN A 288 10.36 -15.91 -9.08
CA ASN A 288 9.63 -15.34 -10.22
C ASN A 288 9.31 -13.85 -10.08
N MET A 289 10.21 -13.10 -9.47
CA MET A 289 10.07 -11.68 -9.16
C MET A 289 11.34 -10.91 -9.48
N GLY A 290 11.21 -9.60 -9.77
CA GLY A 290 12.34 -8.70 -9.90
C GLY A 290 13.02 -8.40 -8.55
N ARG A 291 14.35 -8.30 -8.55
CA ARG A 291 15.14 -7.82 -7.40
C ARG A 291 15.07 -6.30 -7.32
N ALA A 292 13.95 -5.80 -6.85
CA ALA A 292 13.63 -4.38 -6.92
C ALA A 292 14.16 -3.60 -5.72
N SER A 293 14.67 -2.38 -6.01
CA SER A 293 14.78 -1.30 -5.03
C SER A 293 13.52 -0.43 -5.16
N HIS A 294 12.97 0.04 -4.05
CA HIS A 294 11.75 0.82 -3.99
C HIS A 294 11.92 2.00 -3.03
N ALA A 295 11.64 3.21 -3.51
CA ALA A 295 11.61 4.41 -2.70
C ALA A 295 10.23 5.06 -2.80
N GLN A 296 9.72 5.56 -1.68
CA GLN A 296 8.43 6.25 -1.63
C GLN A 296 8.48 7.49 -0.75
N PHE A 297 7.63 8.45 -1.09
CA PHE A 297 7.40 9.67 -0.33
C PHE A 297 5.91 9.98 -0.30
N GLY A 298 5.40 10.40 0.84
CA GLY A 298 4.00 10.78 1.03
C GLY A 298 3.85 12.11 1.74
N PHE A 299 2.86 12.88 1.30
CA PHE A 299 2.39 14.10 1.94
C PHE A 299 0.91 13.92 2.30
N PHE A 300 0.59 14.09 3.57
CA PHE A 300 -0.76 13.92 4.09
C PHE A 300 -1.18 15.12 4.89
N TYR A 301 -2.48 15.39 4.87
CA TYR A 301 -3.10 16.40 5.70
C TYR A 301 -4.19 15.77 6.56
N ILE A 302 -4.15 16.05 7.85
CA ILE A 302 -5.07 15.50 8.85
C ILE A 302 -6.05 16.59 9.28
N LEU A 303 -7.32 16.33 9.04
CA LEU A 303 -8.45 17.21 9.32
C LEU A 303 -9.21 16.72 10.55
N ASN A 304 -9.66 17.64 11.39
CA ASN A 304 -10.62 17.35 12.44
C ASN A 304 -11.99 17.92 12.05
N VAL A 305 -12.95 17.05 11.75
CA VAL A 305 -14.32 17.42 11.32
C VAL A 305 -15.30 17.34 12.50
N SER A 306 -14.83 17.47 13.73
CA SER A 306 -15.73 17.64 14.88
C SER A 306 -16.46 18.98 14.72
N GLY A 307 -17.66 18.95 14.12
CA GLY A 307 -18.55 20.10 14.07
C GLY A 307 -18.72 20.64 15.49
N LYS A 308 -18.44 21.92 15.72
CA LYS A 308 -19.00 22.66 16.82
C LYS A 308 -20.52 22.67 16.57
N THR A 309 -21.26 21.76 17.18
CA THR A 309 -22.68 21.98 17.42
C THR A 309 -22.75 23.25 18.27
N GLY A 310 -23.06 24.36 17.62
CA GLY A 310 -23.35 25.61 18.26
C GLY A 310 -24.55 25.41 19.19
N GLY A 311 -24.27 25.10 20.45
CA GLY A 311 -25.24 25.24 21.50
C GLY A 311 -25.49 26.73 21.70
N LYS A 312 -26.54 27.26 21.14
CA LYS A 312 -27.18 28.47 21.65
C LYS A 312 -27.53 28.17 23.12
N LYS A 313 -26.81 28.78 24.05
CA LYS A 313 -27.31 28.97 25.40
C LYS A 313 -28.32 30.11 25.31
N ASN A 314 -29.61 29.80 25.49
CA ASN A 314 -30.62 30.76 25.92
C ASN A 314 -30.37 31.09 27.38
#